data_4e5a8a8565c05072e68481cedbf42c06
#
_entry.id   4e5a8a8565c05072e68481cedbf42c06
#
_cell.length_a   1.000
_cell.length_b   1.000
_cell.length_c   1.000
_cell.angle_alpha   90.00
_cell.angle_beta   90.00
_cell.angle_gamma   90.00
#
_symmetry.space_group_name_H-M   'P 1'
#
loop_
_entity.id
_entity.type
_entity.pdbx_description
1 polymer ?
#
loop_
_entity_poly.entity_id
_entity_poly.type
_entity_poly.pdbx_seq_one_letter_code
_entity_poly.pdbx_strand_id
1 'polypeptide(L)'
;AAVEAYKGDYSIYLNNTKSILKLVGNYVFNNLKSNKVLINPPEGGFYLMPEFLNSKFKNSSQMCDKILSDTGVALLPGSDFGFKPSRMIVRLSYTDFDGTEILNKVSKGDSLNIEVLKKHAPNVVEGVKKLSNWAKNL
;
A
#
# COMPACT_ATOMS: atom_id res chain seq x y z
N ALA A 1 -8.01 27.81 1.17
CA ALA A 1 -6.97 26.76 1.01
C ALA A 1 -6.81 26.34 -0.45
N ALA A 2 -7.85 25.84 -1.15
CA ALA A 2 -7.74 25.33 -2.53
C ALA A 2 -7.23 26.38 -3.53
N VAL A 3 -7.70 27.63 -3.48
CA VAL A 3 -7.26 28.72 -4.36
C VAL A 3 -5.74 28.94 -4.25
N GLU A 4 -5.17 28.93 -3.05
CA GLU A 4 -3.73 29.08 -2.86
C GLU A 4 -2.95 27.87 -3.36
N ALA A 5 -3.48 26.66 -3.15
CA ALA A 5 -2.87 25.43 -3.66
C ALA A 5 -2.78 25.41 -5.20
N TYR A 6 -3.73 26.02 -5.91
CA TYR A 6 -3.72 26.09 -7.37
C TYR A 6 -2.92 27.26 -7.95
N LYS A 7 -2.47 28.23 -7.14
CA LYS A 7 -1.65 29.38 -7.61
C LYS A 7 -0.15 29.05 -7.69
N GLY A 8 0.31 28.09 -6.91
CA GLY A 8 1.73 27.75 -6.80
C GLY A 8 2.19 26.74 -7.87
N ASP A 9 3.46 26.81 -8.26
CA ASP A 9 4.10 25.73 -9.02
C ASP A 9 4.67 24.68 -8.04
N TYR A 10 4.02 23.53 -7.98
CA TYR A 10 4.41 22.39 -7.15
C TYR A 10 5.01 21.23 -7.98
N SER A 11 5.39 21.48 -9.23
CA SER A 11 5.81 20.45 -10.18
C SER A 11 6.93 19.57 -9.64
N ILE A 12 7.95 20.16 -9.02
CA ILE A 12 9.08 19.42 -8.41
C ILE A 12 8.59 18.53 -7.28
N TYR A 13 7.81 19.08 -6.35
CA TYR A 13 7.24 18.35 -5.23
C TYR A 13 6.37 17.17 -5.71
N LEU A 14 5.47 17.43 -6.67
CA LEU A 14 4.59 16.43 -7.23
C LEU A 14 5.34 15.32 -7.96
N ASN A 15 6.38 15.65 -8.72
CA ASN A 15 7.20 14.66 -9.40
C ASN A 15 7.98 13.77 -8.41
N ASN A 16 8.53 14.37 -7.37
CA ASN A 16 9.23 13.63 -6.31
C ASN A 16 8.27 12.71 -5.55
N THR A 17 7.12 13.21 -5.12
CA THR A 17 6.12 12.40 -4.41
C THR A 17 5.54 11.27 -5.27
N LYS A 18 5.27 11.51 -6.55
CA LYS A 18 4.87 10.47 -7.51
C LYS A 18 5.94 9.37 -7.62
N SER A 19 7.21 9.74 -7.71
CA SER A 19 8.32 8.79 -7.81
C SER A 19 8.44 7.93 -6.54
N ILE A 20 8.28 8.53 -5.37
CA ILE A 20 8.28 7.82 -4.08
C ILE A 20 7.11 6.85 -4.02
N LEU A 21 5.88 7.32 -4.26
CA LEU A 21 4.68 6.47 -4.23
C LEU A 21 4.73 5.34 -5.25
N LYS A 22 5.29 5.59 -6.43
CA LYS A 22 5.50 4.55 -7.45
C LYS A 22 6.47 3.47 -6.97
N LEU A 23 7.58 3.85 -6.32
CA LEU A 23 8.52 2.88 -5.75
C LEU A 23 7.84 2.03 -4.66
N VAL A 24 7.17 2.68 -3.69
CA VAL A 24 6.52 1.99 -2.58
C VAL A 24 5.39 1.09 -3.09
N GLY A 25 4.51 1.60 -3.94
CA GLY A 25 3.39 0.84 -4.49
C GLY A 25 3.84 -0.37 -5.31
N ASN A 26 4.88 -0.22 -6.14
CA ASN A 26 5.47 -1.33 -6.88
C ASN A 26 6.10 -2.37 -5.94
N TYR A 27 6.74 -1.94 -4.87
CA TYR A 27 7.26 -2.85 -3.86
C TYR A 27 6.14 -3.69 -3.24
N VAL A 28 5.06 -3.05 -2.81
CA VAL A 28 3.88 -3.73 -2.23
C VAL A 28 3.29 -4.72 -3.24
N PHE A 29 3.04 -4.27 -4.46
CA PHE A 29 2.50 -5.11 -5.53
C PHE A 29 3.36 -6.35 -5.78
N ASN A 30 4.66 -6.18 -5.98
CA ASN A 30 5.57 -7.27 -6.31
C ASN A 30 5.73 -8.30 -5.19
N ASN A 31 5.60 -7.88 -3.93
CA ASN A 31 5.76 -8.75 -2.77
C ASN A 31 4.44 -9.38 -2.27
N LEU A 32 3.29 -8.83 -2.69
CA LEU A 32 1.98 -9.35 -2.29
C LEU A 32 1.32 -10.21 -3.38
N LYS A 33 1.58 -9.90 -4.66
CA LYS A 33 1.05 -10.68 -5.80
C LYS A 33 1.45 -12.14 -5.71
N SER A 34 0.45 -13.04 -5.76
CA SER A 34 0.65 -14.49 -5.71
C SER A 34 -0.55 -15.22 -6.31
N ASN A 35 -0.52 -16.55 -6.31
CA ASN A 35 -1.67 -17.37 -6.68
C ASN A 35 -2.82 -17.33 -5.64
N LYS A 36 -2.57 -16.75 -4.47
CA LYS A 36 -3.55 -16.55 -3.40
C LYS A 36 -4.05 -15.10 -3.32
N VAL A 37 -3.38 -14.16 -3.97
CA VAL A 37 -3.71 -12.73 -3.93
C VAL A 37 -3.74 -12.16 -5.33
N LEU A 38 -4.94 -11.81 -5.78
CA LEU A 38 -5.17 -11.07 -7.01
C LEU A 38 -5.02 -9.57 -6.73
N ILE A 39 -4.11 -8.92 -7.40
CA ILE A 39 -3.82 -7.49 -7.22
C ILE A 39 -3.37 -6.90 -8.56
N ASN A 40 -3.79 -5.66 -8.85
CA ASN A 40 -3.35 -4.91 -10.00
C ASN A 40 -2.15 -4.02 -9.64
N PRO A 41 -1.24 -3.74 -10.60
CA PRO A 41 -0.16 -2.79 -10.36
C PRO A 41 -0.73 -1.39 -10.05
N PRO A 42 -0.03 -0.58 -9.23
CA PRO A 42 -0.47 0.77 -8.95
C PRO A 42 -0.35 1.66 -10.18
N GLU A 43 -1.45 2.31 -10.58
CA GLU A 43 -1.48 3.30 -11.66
C GLU A 43 -1.49 4.74 -11.12
N GLY A 44 -1.74 4.91 -9.81
CA GLY A 44 -1.74 6.20 -9.14
C GLY A 44 -2.23 6.11 -7.70
N GLY A 45 -2.21 7.24 -7.01
CA GLY A 45 -2.61 7.32 -5.61
C GLY A 45 -1.69 6.56 -4.67
N PHE A 46 -2.25 6.10 -3.54
CA PHE A 46 -1.52 5.41 -2.46
C PHE A 46 -2.32 4.26 -1.84
N TYR A 47 -3.28 3.72 -2.61
CA TYR A 47 -4.08 2.56 -2.26
C TYR A 47 -3.94 1.46 -3.29
N LEU A 48 -4.00 0.22 -2.82
CA LEU A 48 -4.20 -0.97 -3.63
C LEU A 48 -5.44 -1.71 -3.12
N MET A 49 -6.07 -2.49 -4.01
CA MET A 49 -7.27 -3.25 -3.71
C MET A 49 -7.04 -4.75 -3.95
N PRO A 50 -6.19 -5.41 -3.13
CA PRO A 50 -5.97 -6.84 -3.27
C PRO A 50 -7.22 -7.64 -2.92
N GLU A 51 -7.45 -8.72 -3.67
CA GLU A 51 -8.45 -9.74 -3.37
C GLU A 51 -7.75 -11.03 -2.95
N PHE A 52 -8.08 -11.53 -1.75
CA PHE A 52 -7.54 -12.77 -1.21
C PHE A 52 -8.39 -13.95 -1.68
N LEU A 53 -7.80 -14.83 -2.46
CA LEU A 53 -8.46 -15.97 -3.06
C LEU A 53 -8.49 -17.18 -2.12
N ASN A 54 -9.47 -18.08 -2.33
CA ASN A 54 -9.61 -19.33 -1.56
C ASN A 54 -9.76 -19.15 -0.03
N SER A 55 -10.20 -17.98 0.39
CA SER A 55 -10.45 -17.65 1.77
C SER A 55 -11.70 -18.37 2.30
N LYS A 56 -11.62 -18.83 3.55
CA LYS A 56 -12.75 -19.46 4.28
C LYS A 56 -13.58 -18.46 5.08
N PHE A 57 -13.30 -17.18 4.98
CA PHE A 57 -14.06 -16.16 5.70
C PHE A 57 -15.43 -15.90 5.05
N LYS A 58 -16.40 -15.53 5.89
CA LYS A 58 -17.76 -15.24 5.43
C LYS A 58 -17.84 -13.92 4.64
N ASN A 59 -17.01 -12.95 5.01
CA ASN A 59 -16.98 -11.63 4.40
C ASN A 59 -15.63 -10.94 4.60
N SER A 60 -15.42 -9.85 3.85
CA SER A 60 -14.17 -9.07 3.89
C SER A 60 -13.91 -8.40 5.25
N SER A 61 -14.95 -8.03 6.01
CA SER A 61 -14.79 -7.43 7.34
C SER A 61 -14.19 -8.44 8.31
N GLN A 62 -14.76 -9.64 8.42
CA GLN A 62 -14.22 -10.71 9.27
C GLN A 62 -12.76 -11.05 8.90
N MET A 63 -12.45 -11.04 7.60
CA MET A 63 -11.08 -11.26 7.15
C MET A 63 -10.14 -10.12 7.59
N CYS A 64 -10.55 -8.86 7.49
CA CYS A 64 -9.78 -7.73 7.97
C CYS A 64 -9.49 -7.80 9.47
N ASP A 65 -10.49 -8.15 10.30
CA ASP A 65 -10.34 -8.33 11.74
C ASP A 65 -9.32 -9.44 12.05
N LYS A 66 -9.38 -10.55 11.30
CA LYS A 66 -8.42 -11.65 11.48
C LYS A 66 -7.01 -11.27 11.03
N ILE A 67 -6.85 -10.57 9.92
CA ILE A 67 -5.56 -10.07 9.46
C ILE A 67 -4.95 -9.13 10.50
N LEU A 68 -5.74 -8.19 11.03
CA LEU A 68 -5.28 -7.27 12.07
C LEU A 68 -4.81 -8.02 13.32
N SER A 69 -5.61 -8.98 13.79
CA SER A 69 -5.28 -9.79 14.98
C SER A 69 -4.00 -10.62 14.79
N ASP A 70 -3.80 -11.21 13.59
CA ASP A 70 -2.68 -12.13 13.35
C ASP A 70 -1.38 -11.41 13.00
N THR A 71 -1.48 -10.25 12.33
CA THR A 71 -0.32 -9.60 11.69
C THR A 71 -0.02 -8.20 12.21
N GLY A 72 -1.01 -7.55 12.85
CA GLY A 72 -0.95 -6.15 13.20
C GLY A 72 -1.15 -5.20 11.99
N VAL A 73 -1.49 -5.72 10.80
CA VAL A 73 -1.73 -4.91 9.60
C VAL A 73 -3.21 -4.54 9.53
N ALA A 74 -3.51 -3.24 9.63
CA ALA A 74 -4.85 -2.71 9.50
C ALA A 74 -5.23 -2.52 8.03
N LEU A 75 -6.33 -3.14 7.62
CA LEU A 75 -6.90 -3.04 6.28
C LEU A 75 -8.38 -2.66 6.40
N LEU A 76 -8.92 -2.03 5.36
CA LEU A 76 -10.35 -1.75 5.31
C LEU A 76 -11.06 -2.73 4.38
N PRO A 77 -12.24 -3.24 4.77
CA PRO A 77 -12.96 -4.21 3.95
C PRO A 77 -13.50 -3.57 2.68
N GLY A 78 -13.43 -4.30 1.58
CA GLY A 78 -13.91 -3.81 0.28
C GLY A 78 -15.40 -3.50 0.26
N SER A 79 -16.19 -4.09 1.15
CA SER A 79 -17.60 -3.76 1.32
C SER A 79 -17.88 -2.29 1.60
N ASP A 80 -16.96 -1.61 2.30
CA ASP A 80 -17.07 -0.17 2.60
C ASP A 80 -16.86 0.71 1.35
N PHE A 81 -16.38 0.10 0.26
CA PHE A 81 -16.12 0.75 -1.03
C PHE A 81 -17.01 0.19 -2.15
N GLY A 82 -18.16 -0.43 -1.80
CA GLY A 82 -19.18 -0.89 -2.75
C GLY A 82 -18.93 -2.29 -3.34
N PHE A 83 -17.92 -3.02 -2.91
CA PHE A 83 -17.75 -4.42 -3.31
C PHE A 83 -18.70 -5.34 -2.52
N LYS A 84 -19.09 -6.48 -3.13
CA LYS A 84 -19.88 -7.49 -2.42
C LYS A 84 -19.13 -7.97 -1.19
N PRO A 85 -19.77 -8.05 0.00
CA PRO A 85 -19.11 -8.50 1.23
C PRO A 85 -18.44 -9.88 1.12
N SER A 86 -19.01 -10.76 0.27
CA SER A 86 -18.47 -12.11 0.00
C SER A 86 -17.18 -12.11 -0.82
N ARG A 87 -16.83 -11.01 -1.47
CA ARG A 87 -15.52 -10.86 -2.10
C ARG A 87 -14.50 -10.43 -1.06
N MET A 88 -13.41 -11.17 -0.97
CA MET A 88 -12.33 -10.91 0.00
C MET A 88 -11.40 -9.80 -0.49
N ILE A 89 -11.99 -8.70 -0.98
CA ILE A 89 -11.28 -7.49 -1.38
C ILE A 89 -11.07 -6.62 -0.15
N VAL A 90 -9.88 -6.03 -0.06
CA VAL A 90 -9.55 -5.07 0.99
C VAL A 90 -8.89 -3.83 0.38
N ARG A 91 -9.01 -2.67 1.06
CA ARG A 91 -8.21 -1.49 0.74
C ARG A 91 -6.96 -1.48 1.60
N LEU A 92 -5.82 -1.50 0.95
CA LEU A 92 -4.50 -1.39 1.55
C LEU A 92 -3.91 -0.01 1.24
N SER A 93 -3.64 0.79 2.28
CA SER A 93 -2.82 2.00 2.20
C SER A 93 -1.36 1.62 2.36
N TYR A 94 -0.47 2.21 1.56
CA TYR A 94 0.98 1.95 1.66
C TYR A 94 1.79 3.19 2.04
N THR A 95 1.21 4.07 2.86
CA THR A 95 1.83 5.34 3.28
C THR A 95 2.26 5.37 4.74
N ASP A 96 2.38 4.21 5.41
CA ASP A 96 2.86 4.13 6.79
C ASP A 96 4.40 4.29 6.85
N PHE A 97 4.85 5.51 6.54
CA PHE A 97 6.26 5.91 6.62
C PHE A 97 6.40 7.43 6.75
N ASP A 98 7.51 7.89 7.32
CA ASP A 98 7.89 9.31 7.28
C ASP A 98 8.42 9.65 5.88
N GLY A 99 7.61 10.39 5.12
CA GLY A 99 7.97 10.83 3.78
C GLY A 99 9.04 11.91 3.73
N THR A 100 9.31 12.61 4.84
CA THR A 100 10.23 13.76 4.89
C THR A 100 11.65 13.36 4.50
N GLU A 101 12.16 12.29 5.10
CA GLU A 101 13.51 11.79 4.83
C GLU A 101 13.68 11.31 3.38
N ILE A 102 12.68 10.59 2.85
CA ILE A 102 12.73 10.11 1.47
C ILE A 102 12.65 11.30 0.50
N LEU A 103 11.76 12.27 0.77
CA LEU A 103 11.58 13.45 -0.04
C LEU A 103 12.85 14.30 -0.08
N ASN A 104 13.51 14.49 1.07
CA ASN A 104 14.78 15.21 1.15
C ASN A 104 15.89 14.56 0.31
N LYS A 105 15.95 13.23 0.30
CA LYS A 105 16.92 12.50 -0.53
C LYS A 105 16.66 12.70 -2.02
N VAL A 106 15.42 12.52 -2.45
CA VAL A 106 15.02 12.70 -3.85
C VAL A 106 15.28 14.13 -4.31
N SER A 107 14.98 15.11 -3.46
CA SER A 107 15.20 16.53 -3.76
C SER A 107 16.69 16.88 -3.92
N LYS A 108 17.58 16.09 -3.33
CA LYS A 108 19.06 16.21 -3.47
C LYS A 108 19.61 15.43 -4.68
N GLY A 109 18.74 14.74 -5.43
CA GLY A 109 19.14 13.94 -6.58
C GLY A 109 19.59 12.53 -6.26
N ASP A 110 19.41 12.06 -5.02
CA ASP A 110 19.72 10.68 -4.64
C ASP A 110 18.78 9.71 -5.38
N SER A 111 19.32 8.57 -5.80
CA SER A 111 18.54 7.55 -6.48
C SER A 111 17.56 6.86 -5.53
N LEU A 112 16.30 6.74 -5.95
CA LEU A 112 15.28 5.94 -5.28
C LEU A 112 15.47 4.45 -5.59
N ASN A 113 15.71 3.66 -4.55
CA ASN A 113 15.85 2.22 -4.68
C ASN A 113 15.27 1.48 -3.46
N ILE A 114 15.29 0.14 -3.51
CA ILE A 114 14.73 -0.70 -2.45
C ILE A 114 15.44 -0.52 -1.10
N GLU A 115 16.72 -0.21 -1.08
CA GLU A 115 17.46 0.00 0.18
C GLU A 115 17.00 1.29 0.88
N VAL A 116 16.73 2.35 0.12
CA VAL A 116 16.11 3.58 0.65
C VAL A 116 14.74 3.27 1.26
N LEU A 117 13.93 2.46 0.57
CA LEU A 117 12.62 2.06 1.06
C LEU A 117 12.73 1.23 2.34
N LYS A 118 13.58 0.22 2.40
CA LYS A 118 13.79 -0.59 3.60
C LYS A 118 14.24 0.24 4.80
N LYS A 119 15.06 1.25 4.57
CA LYS A 119 15.58 2.13 5.62
C LYS A 119 14.53 3.12 6.13
N HIS A 120 13.73 3.72 5.23
CA HIS A 120 12.87 4.85 5.55
C HIS A 120 11.36 4.51 5.56
N ALA A 121 10.98 3.31 5.12
CA ALA A 121 9.62 2.78 5.18
C ALA A 121 9.57 1.36 5.78
N PRO A 122 10.21 1.11 6.94
CA PRO A 122 10.31 -0.24 7.52
C PRO A 122 8.94 -0.84 7.83
N ASN A 123 7.96 -0.03 8.26
CA ASN A 123 6.61 -0.50 8.57
C ASN A 123 5.91 -1.07 7.34
N VAL A 124 6.05 -0.40 6.18
CA VAL A 124 5.49 -0.91 4.92
C VAL A 124 6.17 -2.22 4.53
N VAL A 125 7.50 -2.30 4.63
CA VAL A 125 8.28 -3.51 4.30
C VAL A 125 7.87 -4.68 5.19
N GLU A 126 7.79 -4.46 6.49
CA GLU A 126 7.42 -5.50 7.46
C GLU A 126 5.94 -5.89 7.32
N GLY A 127 5.04 -4.92 7.19
CA GLY A 127 3.61 -5.15 7.00
C GLY A 127 3.32 -6.00 5.76
N VAL A 128 3.92 -5.69 4.63
CA VAL A 128 3.77 -6.48 3.40
C VAL A 128 4.32 -7.90 3.56
N LYS A 129 5.47 -8.07 4.23
CA LYS A 129 6.05 -9.39 4.52
C LYS A 129 5.11 -10.24 5.38
N LYS A 130 4.57 -9.66 6.46
CA LYS A 130 3.59 -10.33 7.34
C LYS A 130 2.34 -10.72 6.57
N LEU A 131 1.78 -9.79 5.78
CA LEU A 131 0.57 -10.01 5.00
C LEU A 131 0.77 -11.08 3.92
N SER A 132 1.90 -11.05 3.22
CA SER A 132 2.27 -12.08 2.21
C SER A 132 2.40 -13.47 2.84
N ASN A 133 3.03 -13.56 4.03
CA ASN A 133 3.15 -14.84 4.73
C ASN A 133 1.79 -15.33 5.26
N TRP A 134 0.95 -14.44 5.77
CA TRP A 134 -0.40 -14.78 6.19
C TRP A 134 -1.23 -15.34 5.03
N ALA A 135 -1.15 -14.71 3.87
CA ALA A 135 -1.88 -15.13 2.67
C ALA A 135 -1.47 -16.55 2.17
N LYS A 136 -0.24 -16.99 2.39
CA LYS A 136 0.19 -18.35 2.03
C LYS A 136 -0.56 -19.46 2.77
N ASN A 137 -1.13 -19.13 3.93
CA ASN A 137 -1.85 -20.08 4.79
C ASN A 137 -3.39 -20.10 4.55
N LEU A 138 -3.87 -19.38 3.54
CA LEU A 138 -5.28 -19.39 3.12
C LEU A 138 -5.68 -20.68 2.42
#